data_d370314bd02f07269f7c341c62829a8b
#
_entry.id   d370314bd02f07269f7c341c62829a8b
#
_cell.length_a   1.000
_cell.length_b   1.000
_cell.length_c   1.000
_cell.angle_alpha   90.00
_cell.angle_beta   90.00
_cell.angle_gamma   90.00
#
_symmetry.space_group_name_H-M   'P 1'
#
loop_
_entity.id
_entity.type
_entity.pdbx_description
1 polymer ?
#
loop_
_entity_poly.entity_id
_entity_poly.type
_entity_poly.pdbx_seq_one_letter_code
_entity_poly.pdbx_strand_id
1 'polypeptide(L)'
;LTKHGAPGSKGCNEANDLVQVKEQNLNLHPHLYAIAQSTKTGNYVCALRRCFADDADYESSTNAPWPIVESAAGARGMKLLALNSEHMMRRIACESDFSGEGLDLVSVYNYGLGQGNLAQGLDSPYELGSVEKLGYGCEKYVLLRVGPFPDLYETMALGHKSRGDESSSLIAAEASNGKFVGFASTFAFYARLLNSFGAREDEARDAARMCLRLPLPSIGYSDEDWREVAVLAQIAGADDTMEEALAKLQAFYEKMKAKERDEDLAGMDSGKSGEQMAIDIANDLLDRTALGNAGWPEIRSDLAKVYADAGKEAMAAFVIDPSRV
;
A
#
# COMPACT_ATOMS: atom_id res chain seq x y z
N LEU A 1 -20.22 33.71 -5.70
CA LEU A 1 -20.18 32.27 -5.45
C LEU A 1 -18.87 31.71 -5.99
N THR A 2 -17.82 31.85 -5.20
CA THR A 2 -16.47 31.35 -5.45
C THR A 2 -16.48 29.83 -5.19
N LYS A 3 -16.20 29.06 -6.22
CA LYS A 3 -15.92 27.62 -6.12
C LYS A 3 -14.59 27.43 -5.38
N HIS A 4 -14.63 27.20 -4.08
CA HIS A 4 -13.54 26.54 -3.38
C HIS A 4 -13.69 25.03 -3.64
N GLY A 5 -12.93 24.54 -4.61
CA GLY A 5 -12.73 23.10 -4.78
C GLY A 5 -12.03 22.59 -3.53
N ALA A 6 -12.59 21.56 -2.90
CA ALA A 6 -11.87 20.72 -1.95
C ALA A 6 -10.56 20.26 -2.61
N PRO A 7 -9.46 20.02 -1.86
CA PRO A 7 -8.27 19.40 -2.40
C PRO A 7 -8.70 18.02 -2.92
N GLY A 8 -8.90 17.94 -4.23
CA GLY A 8 -9.35 16.73 -4.89
C GLY A 8 -8.33 15.64 -4.66
N SER A 9 -8.81 14.47 -4.31
CA SER A 9 -8.06 13.24 -4.44
C SER A 9 -7.40 13.23 -5.82
N LYS A 10 -6.09 13.27 -5.86
CA LYS A 10 -5.32 13.00 -7.08
C LYS A 10 -5.34 11.48 -7.30
N GLY A 11 -6.55 10.92 -7.45
CA GLY A 11 -6.74 9.56 -7.88
C GLY A 11 -6.68 9.50 -9.39
N CYS A 12 -5.92 8.63 -9.86
CA CYS A 12 -5.87 7.96 -11.20
C CYS A 12 -6.38 8.64 -12.49
N ASN A 13 -6.65 9.93 -12.52
CA ASN A 13 -6.84 10.68 -13.78
C ASN A 13 -5.56 10.73 -14.64
N GLU A 14 -4.61 9.86 -14.36
CA GLU A 14 -3.26 9.86 -14.90
C GLU A 14 -2.95 8.64 -15.77
N ALA A 15 -3.95 7.88 -16.21
CA ALA A 15 -3.68 6.76 -17.12
C ALA A 15 -2.98 7.21 -18.42
N ASN A 16 -3.24 8.44 -18.88
CA ASN A 16 -2.56 9.03 -20.02
C ASN A 16 -1.12 9.46 -19.73
N ASP A 17 -0.74 9.54 -18.46
CA ASP A 17 0.62 9.93 -18.02
C ASP A 17 1.48 8.70 -17.67
N LEU A 18 0.98 7.49 -17.87
CA LEU A 18 1.71 6.26 -17.65
C LEU A 18 2.42 5.81 -18.91
N VAL A 19 3.69 5.46 -18.78
CA VAL A 19 4.51 4.88 -19.84
C VAL A 19 5.03 3.51 -19.44
N GLN A 20 5.34 2.70 -20.43
CA GLN A 20 5.94 1.39 -20.19
C GLN A 20 7.32 1.57 -19.53
N VAL A 21 7.60 0.75 -18.52
CA VAL A 21 8.91 0.72 -17.85
C VAL A 21 9.96 0.22 -18.86
N LYS A 22 11.01 1.02 -19.05
CA LYS A 22 12.12 0.73 -19.99
C LYS A 22 13.42 0.40 -19.27
N GLU A 23 13.54 0.78 -18.02
CA GLU A 23 14.76 0.63 -17.24
C GLU A 23 14.79 -0.72 -16.52
N GLN A 24 16.01 -1.26 -16.40
CA GLN A 24 16.35 -2.38 -15.54
C GLN A 24 17.10 -1.81 -14.32
N ASN A 25 17.12 -2.50 -13.20
CA ASN A 25 17.77 -2.04 -11.96
C ASN A 25 17.11 -0.82 -11.29
N LEU A 26 15.81 -0.90 -11.08
CA LEU A 26 15.03 0.23 -10.55
C LEU A 26 15.26 0.50 -9.05
N ASN A 27 16.08 -0.29 -8.36
CA ASN A 27 16.23 -0.22 -6.89
C ASN A 27 14.88 -0.14 -6.17
N LEU A 28 13.94 -0.99 -6.57
CA LEU A 28 12.61 -1.13 -5.94
C LEU A 28 12.62 -2.24 -4.90
N HIS A 29 11.66 -2.17 -3.97
CA HIS A 29 11.42 -3.23 -2.99
C HIS A 29 11.36 -4.61 -3.67
N PRO A 30 12.00 -5.67 -3.12
CA PRO A 30 12.16 -6.98 -3.78
C PRO A 30 10.87 -7.67 -4.22
N HIS A 31 9.77 -7.36 -3.58
CA HIS A 31 8.44 -7.92 -3.92
C HIS A 31 7.71 -7.17 -5.02
N LEU A 32 8.25 -6.05 -5.53
CA LEU A 32 7.59 -5.25 -6.56
C LEU A 32 7.95 -5.70 -7.96
N TYR A 33 6.94 -5.73 -8.82
CA TYR A 33 7.07 -5.85 -10.27
C TYR A 33 6.55 -4.55 -10.90
N ALA A 34 7.45 -3.76 -11.47
CA ALA A 34 7.08 -2.50 -12.10
C ALA A 34 6.29 -2.74 -13.38
N ILE A 35 5.08 -2.17 -13.47
CA ILE A 35 4.17 -2.29 -14.61
C ILE A 35 4.27 -1.04 -15.49
N ALA A 36 4.25 0.13 -14.88
CA ALA A 36 4.25 1.41 -15.56
C ALA A 36 5.00 2.47 -14.76
N GLN A 37 5.41 3.54 -15.42
CA GLN A 37 6.02 4.71 -14.78
C GLN A 37 5.19 5.95 -15.10
N SER A 38 4.96 6.79 -14.08
CA SER A 38 4.32 8.08 -14.25
C SER A 38 5.29 9.09 -14.89
N THR A 39 4.88 9.73 -15.96
CA THR A 39 5.66 10.78 -16.62
C THR A 39 5.68 12.08 -15.82
N LYS A 40 4.71 12.27 -14.92
CA LYS A 40 4.61 13.47 -14.07
C LYS A 40 5.47 13.38 -12.82
N THR A 41 5.43 12.25 -12.14
CA THR A 41 6.11 12.08 -10.85
C THR A 41 7.41 11.30 -10.96
N GLY A 42 7.59 10.52 -12.03
CA GLY A 42 8.67 9.55 -12.16
C GLY A 42 8.47 8.28 -11.33
N ASN A 43 7.41 8.21 -10.53
CA ASN A 43 7.10 7.05 -9.70
C ASN A 43 6.64 5.86 -10.54
N TYR A 44 6.78 4.67 -9.97
CA TYR A 44 6.38 3.41 -10.60
C TYR A 44 5.07 2.89 -10.03
N VAL A 45 4.18 2.47 -10.91
CA VAL A 45 3.03 1.63 -10.58
C VAL A 45 3.49 0.18 -10.65
N CYS A 46 3.34 -0.54 -9.57
CA CYS A 46 3.87 -1.88 -9.40
C CYS A 46 2.80 -2.87 -8.93
N ALA A 47 2.94 -4.11 -9.35
CA ALA A 47 2.25 -5.23 -8.71
C ALA A 47 3.09 -5.73 -7.53
N LEU A 48 2.46 -5.91 -6.37
CA LEU A 48 3.10 -6.41 -5.16
C LEU A 48 2.87 -7.92 -5.05
N ARG A 49 3.93 -8.71 -5.22
CA ARG A 49 3.87 -10.15 -4.97
C ARG A 49 4.09 -10.41 -3.48
N ARG A 50 3.06 -10.89 -2.80
CA ARG A 50 3.16 -11.30 -1.40
C ARG A 50 3.73 -12.72 -1.30
N CYS A 51 4.47 -12.97 -0.23
CA CYS A 51 4.87 -14.31 0.20
C CYS A 51 4.20 -14.59 1.55
N PHE A 52 3.88 -15.84 1.82
CA PHE A 52 3.23 -16.26 3.06
C PHE A 52 1.86 -15.55 3.30
N ALA A 53 1.06 -15.38 2.24
CA ALA A 53 -0.31 -14.91 2.42
C ALA A 53 -1.12 -15.98 3.17
N ASP A 54 -1.96 -15.55 4.13
CA ASP A 54 -2.71 -16.42 5.03
C ASP A 54 -3.74 -17.33 4.32
N ASP A 55 -4.01 -17.11 3.04
CA ASP A 55 -4.92 -17.92 2.27
C ASP A 55 -4.18 -19.12 1.66
N ALA A 56 -4.54 -20.32 2.11
CA ALA A 56 -4.11 -21.56 1.47
C ALA A 56 -4.38 -21.58 -0.05
N ASP A 57 -5.35 -20.79 -0.49
CA ASP A 57 -5.69 -20.56 -1.89
C ASP A 57 -4.66 -19.70 -2.65
N TYR A 58 -3.89 -18.87 -1.93
CA TYR A 58 -2.89 -17.99 -2.55
C TYR A 58 -1.72 -18.75 -3.18
N GLU A 59 -1.29 -19.86 -2.58
CA GLU A 59 -0.19 -20.68 -3.09
C GLU A 59 -0.63 -21.72 -4.14
N SER A 60 -1.85 -22.22 -4.02
CA SER A 60 -2.43 -23.18 -4.97
C SER A 60 -3.00 -22.52 -6.22
N SER A 61 -3.29 -21.23 -6.17
CA SER A 61 -3.88 -20.45 -7.27
C SER A 61 -2.79 -19.65 -7.99
N THR A 62 -2.52 -20.00 -9.25
CA THR A 62 -1.73 -19.16 -10.16
C THR A 62 -2.37 -17.77 -10.39
N ASN A 63 -3.56 -17.54 -9.86
CA ASN A 63 -4.42 -16.38 -10.08
C ASN A 63 -4.64 -15.54 -8.81
N ALA A 64 -3.84 -15.73 -7.74
CA ALA A 64 -3.97 -14.89 -6.55
C ALA A 64 -3.78 -13.40 -6.91
N PRO A 65 -4.69 -12.54 -6.49
CA PRO A 65 -4.63 -11.13 -6.88
C PRO A 65 -3.45 -10.43 -6.22
N TRP A 66 -2.62 -9.76 -7.03
CA TRP A 66 -1.54 -8.94 -6.52
C TRP A 66 -2.03 -7.52 -6.30
N PRO A 67 -1.85 -6.96 -5.11
CA PRO A 67 -2.11 -5.55 -4.88
C PRO A 67 -1.31 -4.66 -5.83
N ILE A 68 -1.91 -3.55 -6.22
CA ILE A 68 -1.25 -2.53 -7.01
C ILE A 68 -0.82 -1.41 -6.09
N VAL A 69 0.45 -1.05 -6.17
CA VAL A 69 1.08 -0.06 -5.31
C VAL A 69 1.85 0.96 -6.14
N GLU A 70 2.07 2.14 -5.58
CA GLU A 70 3.01 3.14 -6.08
C GLU A 70 4.28 3.12 -5.23
N SER A 71 5.44 3.26 -5.89
CA SER A 71 6.74 3.39 -5.26
C SER A 71 7.66 4.24 -6.13
N ALA A 72 8.80 4.67 -5.57
CA ALA A 72 9.83 5.38 -6.32
C ALA A 72 11.16 4.62 -6.26
N ALA A 73 12.04 4.87 -7.22
CA ALA A 73 13.36 4.27 -7.24
C ALA A 73 14.14 4.64 -5.98
N GLY A 74 14.67 3.64 -5.27
CA GLY A 74 15.39 3.84 -4.01
C GLY A 74 14.52 4.24 -2.82
N ALA A 75 13.19 4.29 -2.97
CA ALA A 75 12.29 4.62 -1.88
C ALA A 75 12.26 3.53 -0.80
N ARG A 76 12.00 3.93 0.43
CA ARG A 76 11.91 3.04 1.61
C ARG A 76 10.72 2.10 1.57
N GLY A 77 9.69 2.44 0.80
CA GLY A 77 8.45 1.66 0.78
C GLY A 77 7.53 2.01 -0.38
N MET A 78 6.25 1.80 -0.13
CA MET A 78 5.20 1.87 -1.15
C MET A 78 3.88 2.36 -0.58
N LYS A 79 3.00 2.87 -1.44
CA LYS A 79 1.62 3.25 -1.11
C LYS A 79 0.65 2.35 -1.87
N LEU A 80 -0.36 1.80 -1.18
CA LEU A 80 -1.40 1.00 -1.82
C LEU A 80 -2.29 1.86 -2.71
N LEU A 81 -2.47 1.43 -3.96
CA LEU A 81 -3.42 2.04 -4.92
C LEU A 81 -4.71 1.22 -5.02
N ALA A 82 -4.60 -0.10 -5.16
CA ALA A 82 -5.73 -1.01 -5.29
C ALA A 82 -5.39 -2.40 -4.75
N LEU A 83 -6.39 -3.16 -4.30
CA LEU A 83 -6.20 -4.52 -3.81
C LEU A 83 -5.84 -5.52 -4.92
N ASN A 84 -6.18 -5.21 -6.18
CA ASN A 84 -5.81 -6.00 -7.35
C ASN A 84 -5.87 -5.14 -8.62
N SER A 85 -5.32 -5.68 -9.71
CA SER A 85 -5.29 -5.01 -11.00
C SER A 85 -6.68 -4.83 -11.61
N GLU A 86 -7.60 -5.75 -11.38
CA GLU A 86 -8.96 -5.68 -11.91
C GLU A 86 -9.74 -4.50 -11.32
N HIS A 87 -9.71 -4.35 -10.00
CA HIS A 87 -10.32 -3.18 -9.35
C HIS A 87 -9.71 -1.88 -9.89
N MET A 88 -8.40 -1.81 -10.03
CA MET A 88 -7.74 -0.63 -10.57
C MET A 88 -8.18 -0.31 -12.00
N MET A 89 -8.18 -1.28 -12.89
CA MET A 89 -8.57 -1.10 -14.29
C MET A 89 -10.05 -0.74 -14.42
N ARG A 90 -10.92 -1.35 -13.60
CA ARG A 90 -12.36 -1.02 -13.58
C ARG A 90 -12.58 0.40 -13.07
N ARG A 91 -11.85 0.82 -12.04
CA ARG A 91 -11.88 2.19 -11.53
C ARG A 91 -11.47 3.19 -12.63
N ILE A 92 -10.38 2.93 -13.34
CA ILE A 92 -9.93 3.78 -14.46
C ILE A 92 -11.03 3.91 -15.52
N ALA A 93 -11.70 2.80 -15.86
CA ALA A 93 -12.81 2.84 -16.80
C ALA A 93 -13.99 3.70 -16.30
N CYS A 94 -14.33 3.61 -15.01
CA CYS A 94 -15.38 4.45 -14.40
C CYS A 94 -15.00 5.95 -14.42
N GLU A 95 -13.76 6.28 -14.08
CA GLU A 95 -13.25 7.65 -14.06
C GLU A 95 -13.18 8.25 -15.48
N SER A 96 -12.76 7.45 -16.47
CA SER A 96 -12.74 7.84 -17.88
C SER A 96 -14.16 8.11 -18.41
N ASP A 97 -15.13 7.26 -18.09
CA ASP A 97 -16.54 7.46 -18.45
C ASP A 97 -17.09 8.75 -17.83
N PHE A 98 -16.84 8.93 -16.54
CA PHE A 98 -17.38 10.08 -15.79
C PHE A 98 -16.76 11.42 -16.21
N SER A 99 -15.47 11.43 -16.55
CA SER A 99 -14.77 12.64 -17.03
C SER A 99 -15.03 12.93 -18.51
N GLY A 100 -15.39 11.91 -19.28
CA GLY A 100 -15.45 11.97 -20.75
C GLY A 100 -14.07 11.95 -21.42
N GLU A 101 -13.01 11.76 -20.65
CA GLU A 101 -11.63 11.70 -21.14
C GLU A 101 -11.12 10.25 -21.15
N GLY A 102 -10.38 9.85 -22.20
CA GLY A 102 -9.81 8.50 -22.28
C GLY A 102 -10.84 7.39 -22.45
N LEU A 103 -11.93 7.64 -23.16
CA LEU A 103 -13.02 6.66 -23.38
C LEU A 103 -12.55 5.37 -24.07
N ASP A 104 -11.43 5.39 -24.76
CA ASP A 104 -10.77 4.21 -25.32
C ASP A 104 -10.32 3.23 -24.22
N LEU A 105 -10.01 3.71 -23.01
CA LEU A 105 -9.66 2.86 -21.87
C LEU A 105 -10.83 1.96 -21.44
N VAL A 106 -12.08 2.43 -21.59
CA VAL A 106 -13.27 1.60 -21.35
C VAL A 106 -13.31 0.45 -22.34
N SER A 107 -13.01 0.73 -23.61
CA SER A 107 -12.99 -0.29 -24.65
C SER A 107 -11.86 -1.30 -24.43
N VAL A 108 -10.67 -0.84 -24.01
CA VAL A 108 -9.52 -1.68 -23.66
C VAL A 108 -9.85 -2.56 -22.46
N TYR A 109 -10.46 -2.02 -21.42
CA TYR A 109 -10.92 -2.79 -20.27
C TYR A 109 -11.89 -3.91 -20.68
N ASN A 110 -12.93 -3.56 -21.42
CA ASN A 110 -13.95 -4.53 -21.87
C ASN A 110 -13.37 -5.60 -22.80
N TYR A 111 -12.39 -5.24 -23.65
CA TYR A 111 -11.69 -6.21 -24.49
C TYR A 111 -10.85 -7.17 -23.64
N GLY A 112 -10.10 -6.66 -22.66
CA GLY A 112 -9.30 -7.49 -21.75
C GLY A 112 -10.16 -8.46 -20.93
N LEU A 113 -11.32 -8.02 -20.46
CA LEU A 113 -12.30 -8.86 -19.75
C LEU A 113 -12.80 -10.01 -20.65
N GLY A 114 -13.15 -9.70 -21.90
CA GLY A 114 -13.63 -10.70 -22.88
C GLY A 114 -12.56 -11.75 -23.27
N GLN A 115 -11.29 -11.44 -23.10
CA GLN A 115 -10.18 -12.36 -23.32
C GLN A 115 -9.80 -13.20 -22.09
N GLY A 116 -10.50 -13.02 -20.96
CA GLY A 116 -10.15 -13.68 -19.70
C GLY A 116 -8.85 -13.17 -19.07
N ASN A 117 -8.35 -12.03 -19.52
CA ASN A 117 -7.11 -11.42 -19.03
C ASN A 117 -7.27 -10.69 -17.69
N LEU A 118 -8.50 -10.40 -17.34
CA LEU A 118 -8.89 -9.81 -16.06
C LEU A 118 -9.64 -10.88 -15.28
N ALA A 119 -8.96 -11.52 -14.36
CA ALA A 119 -9.54 -12.61 -13.58
C ALA A 119 -10.22 -12.08 -12.34
N GLN A 120 -11.42 -12.51 -12.08
CA GLN A 120 -12.14 -12.53 -10.82
C GLN A 120 -13.00 -11.33 -10.44
N GLY A 121 -14.29 -11.56 -10.39
CA GLY A 121 -15.25 -10.87 -9.53
C GLY A 121 -16.03 -9.73 -10.16
N LEU A 122 -15.66 -9.26 -11.33
CA LEU A 122 -16.43 -8.27 -12.08
C LEU A 122 -16.87 -8.87 -13.42
N ASP A 123 -17.80 -9.83 -13.37
CA ASP A 123 -18.15 -10.73 -14.45
C ASP A 123 -18.83 -10.08 -15.67
N SER A 124 -19.06 -8.77 -15.62
CA SER A 124 -19.76 -8.06 -16.70
C SER A 124 -18.92 -6.92 -17.28
N PRO A 125 -18.99 -6.69 -18.59
CA PRO A 125 -18.42 -5.49 -19.20
C PRO A 125 -18.92 -4.23 -18.53
N TYR A 126 -18.09 -3.18 -18.55
CA TYR A 126 -18.48 -1.87 -18.08
C TYR A 126 -19.37 -1.20 -19.14
N GLU A 127 -20.53 -0.70 -18.72
CA GLU A 127 -21.44 0.04 -19.58
C GLU A 127 -21.22 1.55 -19.41
N LEU A 128 -20.97 2.26 -20.52
CA LEU A 128 -20.87 3.73 -20.52
C LEU A 128 -22.13 4.37 -19.94
N GLY A 129 -21.95 5.46 -19.19
CA GLY A 129 -23.03 6.15 -18.49
C GLY A 129 -23.50 5.48 -17.19
N SER A 130 -22.88 4.36 -16.78
CA SER A 130 -23.27 3.66 -15.54
C SER A 130 -23.09 4.52 -14.29
N VAL A 131 -22.06 5.36 -14.26
CA VAL A 131 -21.80 6.29 -13.14
C VAL A 131 -22.89 7.34 -13.05
N GLU A 132 -23.25 7.97 -14.17
CA GLU A 132 -24.31 8.97 -14.22
C GLU A 132 -25.68 8.38 -13.89
N LYS A 133 -25.97 7.18 -14.38
CA LYS A 133 -27.22 6.46 -14.11
C LYS A 133 -27.41 6.16 -12.63
N LEU A 134 -26.36 5.92 -11.87
CA LEU A 134 -26.43 5.73 -10.42
C LEU A 134 -26.69 7.05 -9.68
N GLY A 135 -26.20 8.18 -10.20
CA GLY A 135 -26.51 9.54 -9.72
C GLY A 135 -25.82 9.97 -8.42
N TYR A 136 -24.82 9.22 -7.92
CA TYR A 136 -24.11 9.53 -6.67
C TYR A 136 -22.69 10.04 -6.85
N GLY A 137 -22.25 10.27 -8.10
CA GLY A 137 -20.87 10.61 -8.44
C GLY A 137 -19.95 9.41 -8.55
N CYS A 138 -18.75 9.64 -9.15
CA CYS A 138 -17.82 8.57 -9.49
C CYS A 138 -17.27 7.85 -8.27
N GLU A 139 -16.79 8.57 -7.25
CA GLU A 139 -16.21 7.99 -6.04
C GLU A 139 -17.15 7.00 -5.35
N LYS A 140 -18.43 7.41 -5.17
CA LYS A 140 -19.41 6.56 -4.53
C LYS A 140 -19.82 5.38 -5.43
N TYR A 141 -19.87 5.58 -6.75
CA TYR A 141 -20.07 4.48 -7.69
C TYR A 141 -18.96 3.44 -7.55
N VAL A 142 -17.70 3.88 -7.54
CA VAL A 142 -16.53 3.00 -7.42
C VAL A 142 -16.57 2.20 -6.12
N LEU A 143 -16.84 2.84 -4.97
CA LEU A 143 -16.95 2.14 -3.69
C LEU A 143 -18.08 1.10 -3.66
N LEU A 144 -19.20 1.37 -4.34
CA LEU A 144 -20.39 0.49 -4.32
C LEU A 144 -20.32 -0.64 -5.36
N ARG A 145 -19.63 -0.43 -6.49
CA ARG A 145 -19.71 -1.30 -7.67
C ARG A 145 -18.39 -1.89 -8.12
N VAL A 146 -17.27 -1.32 -7.68
CA VAL A 146 -15.94 -1.83 -8.01
C VAL A 146 -15.29 -2.47 -6.80
N GLY A 147 -15.07 -1.71 -5.75
CA GLY A 147 -14.42 -2.20 -4.55
C GLY A 147 -13.84 -1.10 -3.67
N PRO A 148 -13.17 -1.47 -2.59
CA PRO A 148 -12.54 -0.52 -1.70
C PRO A 148 -11.23 0.01 -2.27
N PHE A 149 -10.97 1.31 -2.05
CA PHE A 149 -9.73 2.01 -2.40
C PHE A 149 -9.31 2.92 -1.24
N PRO A 150 -8.04 2.93 -0.82
CA PRO A 150 -7.61 3.70 0.36
C PRO A 150 -7.93 5.20 0.24
N ASP A 151 -7.61 5.80 -0.90
CA ASP A 151 -7.81 7.22 -1.16
C ASP A 151 -9.30 7.64 -1.12
N LEU A 152 -10.21 6.76 -1.51
CA LEU A 152 -11.66 7.04 -1.42
C LEU A 152 -12.15 7.04 0.03
N TYR A 153 -11.62 6.16 0.88
CA TYR A 153 -11.90 6.21 2.32
C TYR A 153 -11.29 7.46 2.98
N GLU A 154 -10.08 7.83 2.59
CA GLU A 154 -9.45 9.07 3.05
C GLU A 154 -10.28 10.29 2.66
N THR A 155 -10.71 10.39 1.40
CA THR A 155 -11.56 11.46 0.89
C THR A 155 -12.90 11.52 1.64
N MET A 156 -13.52 10.37 1.87
CA MET A 156 -14.77 10.27 2.62
C MET A 156 -14.61 10.75 4.07
N ALA A 157 -13.55 10.31 4.75
CA ALA A 157 -13.24 10.73 6.12
C ALA A 157 -13.00 12.24 6.21
N LEU A 158 -12.18 12.79 5.31
CA LEU A 158 -11.91 14.23 5.24
C LEU A 158 -13.17 15.04 4.88
N GLY A 159 -14.03 14.49 4.02
CA GLY A 159 -15.33 15.08 3.68
C GLY A 159 -16.27 15.16 4.89
N HIS A 160 -16.32 14.14 5.74
CA HIS A 160 -17.06 14.18 7.01
C HIS A 160 -16.46 15.19 7.98
N LYS A 161 -15.13 15.18 8.14
CA LYS A 161 -14.42 16.15 8.97
C LYS A 161 -14.72 17.59 8.57
N SER A 162 -14.70 17.91 7.27
CA SER A 162 -14.97 19.27 6.76
C SER A 162 -16.37 19.77 7.06
N ARG A 163 -17.31 18.86 7.30
CA ARG A 163 -18.69 19.18 7.73
C ARG A 163 -18.89 19.17 9.24
N GLY A 164 -17.81 18.98 10.02
CA GLY A 164 -17.86 18.89 11.48
C GLY A 164 -18.39 17.55 12.01
N ASP A 165 -18.53 16.54 11.16
CA ASP A 165 -18.98 15.20 11.56
C ASP A 165 -17.79 14.31 11.90
N GLU A 166 -17.28 14.49 13.12
CA GLU A 166 -16.12 13.74 13.64
C GLU A 166 -16.41 12.23 13.69
N SER A 167 -17.59 11.84 14.15
CA SER A 167 -17.95 10.42 14.30
C SER A 167 -17.90 9.67 12.97
N SER A 168 -18.58 10.19 11.94
CA SER A 168 -18.55 9.55 10.61
C SER A 168 -17.16 9.61 9.97
N SER A 169 -16.38 10.65 10.25
CA SER A 169 -14.99 10.78 9.79
C SER A 169 -14.12 9.64 10.33
N LEU A 170 -14.19 9.38 11.63
CA LEU A 170 -13.43 8.30 12.27
C LEU A 170 -13.90 6.91 11.82
N ILE A 171 -15.22 6.69 11.72
CA ILE A 171 -15.77 5.42 11.22
C ILE A 171 -15.24 5.12 9.80
N ALA A 172 -15.18 6.11 8.92
CA ALA A 172 -14.65 5.93 7.57
C ALA A 172 -13.16 5.54 7.58
N ALA A 173 -12.36 6.19 8.41
CA ALA A 173 -10.94 5.90 8.53
C ALA A 173 -10.66 4.52 9.18
N GLU A 174 -11.42 4.15 10.22
CA GLU A 174 -11.35 2.81 10.82
C GLU A 174 -11.76 1.70 9.85
N ALA A 175 -12.80 1.94 9.04
CA ALA A 175 -13.21 1.00 8.01
C ALA A 175 -12.08 0.75 6.99
N SER A 176 -11.28 1.76 6.67
CA SER A 176 -10.07 1.63 5.84
C SER A 176 -9.08 0.64 6.44
N ASN A 177 -8.78 0.75 7.75
CA ASN A 177 -7.86 -0.16 8.43
C ASN A 177 -8.28 -1.64 8.31
N GLY A 178 -9.59 -1.90 8.43
CA GLY A 178 -10.13 -3.25 8.29
C GLY A 178 -10.19 -3.78 6.85
N LYS A 179 -10.24 -2.89 5.85
CA LYS A 179 -10.29 -3.29 4.43
C LYS A 179 -8.91 -3.54 3.83
N PHE A 180 -7.88 -2.85 4.31
CA PHE A 180 -6.54 -2.89 3.74
C PHE A 180 -5.55 -3.51 4.73
N VAL A 181 -5.84 -4.73 5.15
CA VAL A 181 -5.04 -5.49 6.11
C VAL A 181 -3.60 -5.63 5.62
N GLY A 182 -2.64 -5.38 6.52
CA GLY A 182 -1.21 -5.46 6.23
C GLY A 182 -0.61 -4.22 5.56
N PHE A 183 -1.39 -3.14 5.41
CA PHE A 183 -0.88 -1.86 4.91
C PHE A 183 -0.88 -0.80 6.01
N ALA A 184 0.32 -0.39 6.43
CA ALA A 184 0.52 0.56 7.51
C ALA A 184 0.02 1.98 7.18
N SER A 185 0.00 2.37 5.90
CA SER A 185 -0.43 3.69 5.44
C SER A 185 -1.84 4.08 5.89
N THR A 186 -2.76 3.11 6.04
CA THR A 186 -4.12 3.40 6.52
C THR A 186 -4.14 3.78 7.99
N PHE A 187 -3.29 3.16 8.81
CA PHE A 187 -3.10 3.54 10.21
C PHE A 187 -2.37 4.87 10.35
N ALA A 188 -1.42 5.18 9.45
CA ALA A 188 -0.78 6.48 9.38
C ALA A 188 -1.80 7.59 9.09
N PHE A 189 -2.69 7.38 8.12
CA PHE A 189 -3.80 8.30 7.85
C PHE A 189 -4.73 8.44 9.06
N TYR A 190 -5.10 7.34 9.71
CA TYR A 190 -5.97 7.37 10.90
C TYR A 190 -5.35 8.14 12.06
N ALA A 191 -4.05 7.93 12.32
CA ALA A 191 -3.30 8.67 13.33
C ALA A 191 -3.28 10.18 13.05
N ARG A 192 -3.03 10.57 11.79
CA ARG A 192 -3.07 11.96 11.32
C ARG A 192 -4.45 12.57 11.52
N LEU A 193 -5.49 11.83 11.18
CA LEU A 193 -6.88 12.26 11.33
C LEU A 193 -7.22 12.50 12.79
N LEU A 194 -6.91 11.56 13.70
CA LEU A 194 -7.09 11.69 15.15
C LEU A 194 -6.37 12.92 15.71
N ASN A 195 -5.09 13.07 15.37
CA ASN A 195 -4.29 14.21 15.81
C ASN A 195 -4.90 15.55 15.38
N SER A 196 -5.57 15.59 14.24
CA SER A 196 -6.18 16.78 13.69
C SER A 196 -7.45 17.27 14.43
N PHE A 197 -7.99 16.47 15.35
CA PHE A 197 -9.11 16.84 16.22
C PHE A 197 -8.67 17.48 17.55
N GLY A 198 -7.35 17.52 17.84
CA GLY A 198 -6.76 18.29 18.94
C GLY A 198 -7.02 17.76 20.36
N ALA A 199 -7.95 16.83 20.54
CA ALA A 199 -8.27 16.24 21.85
C ALA A 199 -8.00 14.72 21.91
N ARG A 200 -7.35 14.19 20.86
CA ARG A 200 -7.13 12.74 20.65
C ARG A 200 -5.66 12.38 20.42
N GLU A 201 -4.76 13.11 21.01
CA GLU A 201 -3.31 12.92 20.82
C GLU A 201 -2.84 11.53 21.28
N ASP A 202 -3.39 11.01 22.38
CA ASP A 202 -3.05 9.66 22.86
C ASP A 202 -3.54 8.57 21.90
N GLU A 203 -4.74 8.71 21.36
CA GLU A 203 -5.28 7.80 20.35
C GLU A 203 -4.48 7.89 19.05
N ALA A 204 -4.09 9.08 18.63
CA ALA A 204 -3.24 9.30 17.46
C ALA A 204 -1.87 8.63 17.60
N ARG A 205 -1.24 8.78 18.78
CA ARG A 205 0.01 8.10 19.12
C ARG A 205 -0.14 6.59 19.05
N ASP A 206 -1.20 6.04 19.62
CA ASP A 206 -1.42 4.59 19.65
C ASP A 206 -1.70 4.05 18.24
N ALA A 207 -2.44 4.76 17.40
CA ALA A 207 -2.64 4.44 15.99
C ALA A 207 -1.32 4.47 15.20
N ALA A 208 -0.47 5.49 15.43
CA ALA A 208 0.84 5.58 14.80
C ALA A 208 1.77 4.43 15.25
N ARG A 209 1.68 3.99 16.51
CA ARG A 209 2.42 2.82 16.99
C ARG A 209 1.89 1.51 16.42
N MET A 210 0.60 1.40 16.13
CA MET A 210 0.06 0.25 15.39
C MET A 210 0.59 0.20 13.96
N CYS A 211 0.76 1.36 13.31
CA CYS A 211 1.43 1.46 12.01
C CYS A 211 2.82 0.79 12.02
N LEU A 212 3.60 0.98 13.11
CA LEU A 212 4.94 0.41 13.27
C LEU A 212 4.99 -1.09 13.60
N ARG A 213 3.85 -1.74 13.78
CA ARG A 213 3.73 -3.19 13.95
C ARG A 213 3.40 -3.92 12.66
N LEU A 214 3.08 -3.18 11.61
CA LEU A 214 2.82 -3.69 10.27
C LEU A 214 4.11 -3.65 9.45
N PRO A 215 4.17 -4.30 8.28
CA PRO A 215 5.34 -4.22 7.40
C PRO A 215 5.70 -2.76 7.12
N LEU A 216 6.86 -2.32 7.61
CA LEU A 216 7.28 -0.91 7.55
C LEU A 216 7.31 -0.36 6.12
N PRO A 217 7.73 -1.11 5.06
CA PRO A 217 7.67 -0.62 3.69
C PRO A 217 6.27 -0.18 3.23
N SER A 218 5.20 -0.59 3.91
CA SER A 218 3.83 -0.20 3.60
C SER A 218 3.37 1.13 4.24
N ILE A 219 4.24 1.81 4.97
CA ILE A 219 3.98 3.16 5.52
C ILE A 219 3.79 4.17 4.39
N GLY A 220 4.72 4.17 3.42
CA GLY A 220 4.73 5.08 2.28
C GLY A 220 6.08 5.07 1.59
N TYR A 221 6.16 5.71 0.43
CA TYR A 221 7.40 5.81 -0.34
C TYR A 221 8.16 7.12 -0.11
N SER A 222 7.53 8.15 0.48
CA SER A 222 8.19 9.41 0.80
C SER A 222 8.79 9.38 2.21
N ASP A 223 9.96 9.98 2.39
CA ASP A 223 10.59 10.10 3.71
C ASP A 223 9.71 10.89 4.69
N GLU A 224 8.89 11.82 4.18
CA GLU A 224 7.97 12.60 5.02
C GLU A 224 6.88 11.74 5.65
N ASP A 225 6.38 10.70 4.95
CA ASP A 225 5.42 9.75 5.53
C ASP A 225 6.02 9.08 6.78
N TRP A 226 7.29 8.70 6.71
CA TRP A 226 8.02 8.05 7.81
C TRP A 226 8.27 8.98 8.98
N ARG A 227 8.70 10.22 8.68
CA ARG A 227 8.90 11.26 9.70
C ARG A 227 7.60 11.58 10.43
N GLU A 228 6.51 11.74 9.70
CA GLU A 228 5.19 12.02 10.28
C GLU A 228 4.75 10.90 11.23
N VAL A 229 4.89 9.64 10.83
CA VAL A 229 4.58 8.49 11.70
C VAL A 229 5.46 8.49 12.95
N ALA A 230 6.76 8.76 12.83
CA ALA A 230 7.67 8.83 13.98
C ALA A 230 7.28 9.94 14.96
N VAL A 231 6.86 11.09 14.46
CA VAL A 231 6.40 12.24 15.30
C VAL A 231 5.06 11.90 15.96
N LEU A 232 4.08 11.40 15.22
CA LEU A 232 2.77 11.01 15.78
C LEU A 232 2.89 9.89 16.82
N ALA A 233 3.81 8.93 16.60
CA ALA A 233 4.10 7.88 17.58
C ALA A 233 4.85 8.38 18.84
N GLN A 234 5.23 9.66 18.87
CA GLN A 234 6.05 10.29 19.92
C GLN A 234 7.42 9.59 20.09
N ILE A 235 8.01 9.15 18.99
CA ILE A 235 9.37 8.61 18.91
C ILE A 235 10.34 9.71 18.51
N ALA A 236 9.92 10.59 17.59
CA ALA A 236 10.66 11.75 17.15
C ALA A 236 9.97 13.04 17.62
N GLY A 237 10.75 14.11 17.75
CA GLY A 237 10.23 15.46 18.01
C GLY A 237 9.74 16.11 16.71
N ALA A 238 8.84 17.10 16.84
CA ALA A 238 8.34 17.87 15.70
C ALA A 238 9.46 18.67 14.99
N ASP A 239 10.49 19.07 15.75
CA ASP A 239 11.64 19.86 15.28
C ASP A 239 12.81 18.97 14.79
N ASP A 240 12.69 17.64 14.90
CA ASP A 240 13.74 16.74 14.44
C ASP A 240 13.87 16.82 12.91
N THR A 241 15.11 16.79 12.45
CA THR A 241 15.39 16.60 11.03
C THR A 241 14.94 15.22 10.56
N MET A 242 14.82 15.02 9.25
CA MET A 242 14.49 13.72 8.68
C MET A 242 15.46 12.62 9.15
N GLU A 243 16.76 12.91 9.14
CA GLU A 243 17.80 11.98 9.56
C GLU A 243 17.67 11.60 11.04
N GLU A 244 17.44 12.59 11.92
CA GLU A 244 17.24 12.36 13.36
C GLU A 244 15.97 11.54 13.62
N ALA A 245 14.87 11.83 12.93
CA ALA A 245 13.62 11.10 13.07
C ALA A 245 13.77 9.63 12.64
N LEU A 246 14.45 9.37 11.52
CA LEU A 246 14.71 8.02 11.04
C LEU A 246 15.67 7.27 11.98
N ALA A 247 16.71 7.91 12.51
CA ALA A 247 17.60 7.30 13.47
C ALA A 247 16.88 6.90 14.76
N LYS A 248 15.99 7.76 15.26
CA LYS A 248 15.16 7.45 16.43
C LYS A 248 14.18 6.32 16.15
N LEU A 249 13.58 6.28 14.96
CA LEU A 249 12.69 5.22 14.55
C LEU A 249 13.42 3.88 14.45
N GLN A 250 14.61 3.87 13.89
CA GLN A 250 15.47 2.69 13.83
C GLN A 250 15.82 2.18 15.25
N ALA A 251 16.24 3.07 16.14
CA ALA A 251 16.54 2.71 17.53
C ALA A 251 15.31 2.14 18.28
N PHE A 252 14.12 2.70 18.00
CA PHE A 252 12.86 2.19 18.54
C PHE A 252 12.56 0.77 18.02
N TYR A 253 12.71 0.54 16.70
CA TYR A 253 12.51 -0.75 16.08
C TYR A 253 13.45 -1.82 16.68
N GLU A 254 14.74 -1.52 16.80
CA GLU A 254 15.71 -2.43 17.41
C GLU A 254 15.35 -2.81 18.87
N LYS A 255 14.90 -1.83 19.64
CA LYS A 255 14.44 -2.08 21.02
C LYS A 255 13.18 -2.96 21.06
N MET A 256 12.25 -2.74 20.15
CA MET A 256 11.04 -3.55 20.03
C MET A 256 11.38 -5.01 19.67
N LYS A 257 12.26 -5.21 18.68
CA LYS A 257 12.71 -6.53 18.25
C LYS A 257 13.55 -7.26 19.30
N ALA A 258 14.37 -6.53 20.07
CA ALA A 258 15.09 -7.11 21.20
C ALA A 258 14.12 -7.65 22.27
N LYS A 259 13.08 -6.88 22.59
CA LYS A 259 12.05 -7.29 23.55
C LYS A 259 11.28 -8.53 23.07
N GLU A 260 10.89 -8.57 21.80
CA GLU A 260 10.22 -9.75 21.22
C GLU A 260 11.10 -11.00 21.30
N ARG A 261 12.41 -10.89 21.01
CA ARG A 261 13.36 -12.00 21.14
C ARG A 261 13.53 -12.48 22.59
N ASP A 262 13.58 -11.57 23.55
CA ASP A 262 13.68 -11.91 24.96
C ASP A 262 12.42 -12.60 25.46
N GLU A 263 11.23 -12.20 25.00
CA GLU A 263 9.95 -12.84 25.30
C GLU A 263 9.86 -14.25 24.66
N ASP A 264 10.31 -14.44 23.43
CA ASP A 264 10.38 -15.74 22.76
C ASP A 264 11.35 -16.70 23.47
N LEU A 265 12.49 -16.23 23.97
CA LEU A 265 13.47 -17.00 24.71
C LEU A 265 12.96 -17.39 26.12
N ALA A 266 12.17 -16.50 26.77
CA ALA A 266 11.58 -16.76 28.08
C ALA A 266 10.43 -17.75 28.03
N GLY A 267 9.73 -17.85 26.92
CA GLY A 267 8.66 -18.81 26.66
C GLY A 267 9.19 -20.12 26.10
N MET A 268 10.06 -20.83 26.80
CA MET A 268 10.67 -22.11 26.42
C MET A 268 9.87 -22.91 25.38
N ASP A 269 10.26 -22.85 24.14
CA ASP A 269 9.58 -23.42 22.98
C ASP A 269 8.48 -22.49 22.42
N SER A 270 8.87 -21.57 21.55
CA SER A 270 7.91 -20.61 20.94
C SER A 270 6.84 -21.32 20.09
N GLY A 271 6.96 -22.62 19.85
CA GLY A 271 6.06 -23.39 19.00
C GLY A 271 5.95 -22.86 17.56
N LYS A 272 6.82 -21.90 17.18
CA LYS A 272 6.82 -21.32 15.84
C LYS A 272 7.15 -22.41 14.82
N SER A 273 6.32 -22.53 13.80
CA SER A 273 6.64 -23.38 12.64
C SER A 273 7.86 -22.85 11.89
N GLY A 274 8.51 -23.70 11.09
CA GLY A 274 9.61 -23.25 10.22
C GLY A 274 9.18 -22.12 9.28
N GLU A 275 7.92 -22.15 8.82
CA GLU A 275 7.32 -21.10 8.01
C GLU A 275 7.20 -19.78 8.79
N GLN A 276 6.72 -19.81 10.04
CA GLN A 276 6.62 -18.60 10.87
C GLN A 276 8.00 -17.97 11.13
N MET A 277 9.02 -18.79 11.36
CA MET A 277 10.39 -18.29 11.51
C MET A 277 10.89 -17.62 10.21
N ALA A 278 10.59 -18.20 9.05
CA ALA A 278 10.96 -17.61 7.77
C ALA A 278 10.23 -16.28 7.51
N ILE A 279 8.96 -16.18 7.89
CA ILE A 279 8.18 -14.92 7.85
C ILE A 279 8.87 -13.86 8.70
N ASP A 280 9.21 -14.19 9.94
CA ASP A 280 9.82 -13.25 10.88
C ASP A 280 11.19 -12.75 10.37
N ILE A 281 12.03 -13.65 9.83
CA ILE A 281 13.34 -13.31 9.26
C ILE A 281 13.18 -12.45 8.01
N ALA A 282 12.26 -12.80 7.09
CA ALA A 282 12.03 -12.04 5.88
C ALA A 282 11.53 -10.63 6.18
N ASN A 283 10.57 -10.50 7.10
CA ASN A 283 10.03 -9.20 7.52
C ASN A 283 11.11 -8.35 8.21
N ASP A 284 11.91 -8.93 9.13
CA ASP A 284 13.00 -8.22 9.80
C ASP A 284 14.03 -7.69 8.78
N LEU A 285 14.35 -8.50 7.76
CA LEU A 285 15.27 -8.09 6.70
C LEU A 285 14.72 -6.92 5.88
N LEU A 286 13.46 -6.98 5.50
CA LEU A 286 12.78 -5.92 4.74
C LEU A 286 12.62 -4.64 5.57
N ASP A 287 12.19 -4.75 6.81
CA ASP A 287 11.98 -3.60 7.70
C ASP A 287 13.30 -2.89 8.04
N ARG A 288 14.37 -3.64 8.32
CA ARG A 288 15.70 -3.07 8.55
C ARG A 288 16.25 -2.35 7.33
N THR A 289 16.04 -2.90 6.14
CA THR A 289 16.45 -2.27 4.90
C THR A 289 15.68 -0.97 4.67
N ALA A 290 14.38 -0.97 4.91
CA ALA A 290 13.56 0.23 4.81
C ALA A 290 13.98 1.33 5.79
N LEU A 291 14.39 0.98 7.01
CA LEU A 291 14.87 1.92 8.03
C LEU A 291 16.32 2.37 7.81
N GLY A 292 17.13 1.53 7.17
CA GLY A 292 18.56 1.79 6.97
C GLY A 292 18.85 2.59 5.70
N ASN A 293 20.15 2.67 5.40
CA ASN A 293 20.67 3.30 4.19
C ASN A 293 21.08 2.27 3.12
N ALA A 294 20.86 0.97 3.37
CA ALA A 294 21.12 -0.09 2.41
C ALA A 294 20.06 -0.06 1.30
N GLY A 295 20.50 -0.35 0.07
CA GLY A 295 19.57 -0.46 -1.06
C GLY A 295 18.90 -1.83 -1.11
N TRP A 296 17.73 -1.89 -1.74
CA TRP A 296 17.00 -3.13 -1.96
C TRP A 296 17.78 -4.23 -2.70
N PRO A 297 18.70 -3.89 -3.65
CA PRO A 297 19.51 -4.91 -4.33
C PRO A 297 20.39 -5.72 -3.39
N GLU A 298 20.86 -5.11 -2.30
CA GLU A 298 21.84 -5.72 -1.37
C GLU A 298 21.25 -6.91 -0.62
N ILE A 299 19.95 -6.91 -0.31
CA ILE A 299 19.30 -7.96 0.48
C ILE A 299 18.66 -9.07 -0.34
N ARG A 300 18.58 -8.93 -1.67
CA ARG A 300 17.84 -9.88 -2.53
C ARG A 300 18.33 -11.30 -2.42
N SER A 301 19.64 -11.49 -2.34
CA SER A 301 20.26 -12.82 -2.21
C SER A 301 19.90 -13.50 -0.89
N ASP A 302 19.97 -12.74 0.22
CA ASP A 302 19.65 -13.27 1.55
C ASP A 302 18.17 -13.57 1.67
N LEU A 303 17.31 -12.68 1.15
CA LEU A 303 15.88 -12.86 1.12
C LEU A 303 15.46 -14.08 0.29
N ALA A 304 16.08 -14.28 -0.88
CA ALA A 304 15.85 -15.45 -1.72
C ALA A 304 16.21 -16.75 -0.99
N LYS A 305 17.31 -16.76 -0.23
CA LYS A 305 17.70 -17.90 0.57
C LYS A 305 16.66 -18.22 1.65
N VAL A 306 16.16 -17.21 2.35
CA VAL A 306 15.09 -17.40 3.36
C VAL A 306 13.86 -18.04 2.74
N TYR A 307 13.46 -17.58 1.54
CA TYR A 307 12.31 -18.16 0.85
C TYR A 307 12.56 -19.58 0.34
N ALA A 308 13.74 -19.88 -0.21
CA ALA A 308 14.09 -21.22 -0.64
C ALA A 308 14.13 -22.21 0.56
N ASP A 309 14.72 -21.82 1.67
CA ASP A 309 14.79 -22.62 2.90
C ASP A 309 13.37 -22.90 3.48
N ALA A 310 12.40 -22.01 3.20
CA ALA A 310 10.98 -22.18 3.55
C ALA A 310 10.15 -22.94 2.47
N GLY A 311 10.80 -23.45 1.41
CA GLY A 311 10.11 -24.16 0.33
C GLY A 311 9.32 -23.24 -0.63
N LYS A 312 9.61 -21.92 -0.63
CA LYS A 312 8.95 -20.93 -1.49
C LYS A 312 9.83 -20.61 -2.72
N GLU A 313 10.20 -21.64 -3.48
CA GLU A 313 11.13 -21.57 -4.63
C GLU A 313 10.73 -20.53 -5.67
N ALA A 314 9.41 -20.44 -5.96
CA ALA A 314 8.90 -19.47 -6.93
C ALA A 314 9.07 -18.01 -6.46
N MET A 315 9.06 -17.77 -5.14
CA MET A 315 9.30 -16.45 -4.58
C MET A 315 10.78 -16.14 -4.49
N ALA A 316 11.60 -17.14 -4.13
CA ALA A 316 13.06 -17.04 -4.16
C ALA A 316 13.56 -16.64 -5.56
N ALA A 317 13.11 -17.33 -6.61
CA ALA A 317 13.42 -16.98 -8.00
C ALA A 317 12.94 -15.56 -8.36
N PHE A 318 11.75 -15.18 -7.89
CA PHE A 318 11.17 -13.86 -8.18
C PHE A 318 12.02 -12.71 -7.65
N VAL A 319 12.55 -12.79 -6.42
CA VAL A 319 13.28 -11.68 -5.80
C VAL A 319 14.67 -11.47 -6.38
N ILE A 320 15.29 -12.49 -7.00
CA ILE A 320 16.63 -12.41 -7.61
C ILE A 320 16.59 -12.33 -9.15
N ASP A 321 15.42 -12.32 -9.78
CA ASP A 321 15.31 -12.27 -11.23
C ASP A 321 15.99 -11.00 -11.79
N PRO A 322 17.06 -11.15 -12.58
CA PRO A 322 17.84 -10.04 -13.09
C PRO A 322 17.08 -9.15 -14.08
N SER A 323 16.00 -9.64 -14.66
CA SER A 323 15.12 -8.84 -15.53
C SER A 323 14.29 -7.81 -14.74
N ARG A 324 14.37 -7.85 -13.41
CA ARG A 324 13.60 -7.00 -12.48
C ARG A 324 14.49 -6.16 -11.56
N VAL A 325 15.79 -6.43 -11.61
CA VAL A 325 16.79 -5.74 -10.79
C VAL A 325 17.36 -4.55 -11.54
#